data_b4f0a9ac1c2ea725ff531ed6ba46992e
#
_entry.id   b4f0a9ac1c2ea725ff531ed6ba46992e
#
_cell.length_a   1.000
_cell.length_b   1.000
_cell.length_c   1.000
_cell.angle_alpha   90.00
_cell.angle_beta   90.00
_cell.angle_gamma   90.00
#
_symmetry.space_group_name_H-M   'P 1'
#
loop_
_entity.id
_entity.type
_entity.pdbx_description
1 polymer ?
#
loop_
_entity_poly.entity_id
_entity_poly.type
_entity_poly.pdbx_seq_one_letter_code
_entity_poly.pdbx_strand_id
1 'polypeptide(L)'
;MYRLNRPSPLSRPRSRFRTARALLIAFAAAAAFRAAAATAPAPAPGAQQDPELRTVVQQAMHSTNCFDDQFDSAVWYKLMEPKLRPYMSNHDERVALLRTVYCETHRAGAAPLPPGLVLAVLDVESRFDRWAVSSAGAVGLMQVMPFWPEQLGMRRSELVAMEANIRMGCAILRHYLDTEHHDVRRALGRYNGSTRSREYPDRVVTRWTRYWNGADDLGRG
;
A
#
# COMPACT_ATOMS: atom_id res chain seq x y z
N MET A 1 70.29 -42.43 -25.56
CA MET A 1 70.31 -43.07 -26.92
C MET A 1 69.14 -42.64 -27.70
N TYR A 2 69.44 -42.05 -28.89
CA TYR A 2 68.58 -41.85 -30.11
C TYR A 2 67.39 -40.90 -29.98
N ARG A 3 67.54 -39.78 -30.53
CA ARG A 3 67.50 -39.09 -31.87
C ARG A 3 66.10 -38.54 -32.19
N LEU A 4 66.09 -37.25 -32.19
CA LEU A 4 65.54 -36.26 -33.16
C LEU A 4 64.93 -36.84 -34.45
N ASN A 5 63.75 -36.34 -34.78
CA ASN A 5 63.54 -35.87 -36.16
C ASN A 5 62.37 -34.85 -36.24
N ARG A 6 62.73 -33.63 -36.63
CA ARG A 6 61.84 -32.72 -37.39
C ARG A 6 62.07 -32.98 -38.85
N PRO A 7 61.09 -32.70 -39.70
CA PRO A 7 61.19 -31.43 -40.41
C PRO A 7 59.85 -30.72 -40.70
N SER A 8 60.06 -29.48 -41.03
CA SER A 8 59.15 -28.41 -41.49
C SER A 8 58.72 -28.62 -42.95
N PRO A 9 58.20 -27.57 -43.61
CA PRO A 9 56.87 -26.97 -43.67
C PRO A 9 56.33 -26.98 -45.13
N LEU A 10 55.17 -26.48 -45.38
CA LEU A 10 54.59 -25.99 -46.67
C LEU A 10 53.09 -26.32 -46.63
N SER A 11 52.15 -25.56 -46.98
CA SER A 11 52.02 -24.36 -47.80
C SER A 11 50.60 -23.83 -47.59
N ARG A 12 50.42 -22.54 -47.59
CA ARG A 12 49.12 -21.90 -47.68
C ARG A 12 48.58 -22.02 -49.13
N PRO A 13 47.25 -22.02 -49.31
CA PRO A 13 46.66 -21.11 -50.28
C PRO A 13 45.63 -20.16 -49.64
N ARG A 14 45.74 -18.95 -50.12
CA ARG A 14 44.76 -17.88 -49.99
C ARG A 14 43.50 -18.20 -50.82
N SER A 15 42.32 -18.03 -50.26
CA SER A 15 41.18 -17.59 -51.08
C SER A 15 40.05 -17.01 -50.19
N ARG A 16 39.89 -15.76 -50.35
CA ARG A 16 38.65 -15.05 -50.71
C ARG A 16 37.63 -14.80 -49.59
N PHE A 17 37.65 -13.59 -49.17
CA PHE A 17 36.56 -12.76 -48.61
C PHE A 17 35.18 -13.23 -49.10
N ARG A 18 34.32 -13.54 -48.13
CA ARG A 18 32.90 -13.25 -48.21
C ARG A 18 32.43 -12.77 -46.86
N THR A 19 32.24 -11.47 -46.79
CA THR A 19 31.57 -10.74 -45.73
C THR A 19 30.15 -11.29 -45.58
N ALA A 20 29.90 -12.02 -44.51
CA ALA A 20 28.55 -12.22 -44.01
C ALA A 20 28.44 -11.42 -42.73
N ARG A 21 27.79 -10.25 -42.83
CA ARG A 21 27.33 -9.47 -41.68
C ARG A 21 26.27 -10.34 -40.96
N ALA A 22 26.65 -11.04 -39.92
CA ALA A 22 25.71 -11.56 -38.95
C ALA A 22 25.35 -10.41 -38.01
N LEU A 23 24.17 -9.82 -38.22
CA LEU A 23 23.50 -8.94 -37.26
C LEU A 23 23.16 -9.81 -36.04
N LEU A 24 23.95 -9.70 -35.01
CA LEU A 24 23.56 -10.10 -33.64
C LEU A 24 22.53 -9.08 -33.14
N ILE A 25 21.25 -9.37 -33.38
CA ILE A 25 20.16 -8.70 -32.67
C ILE A 25 20.17 -9.27 -31.25
N ALA A 26 20.88 -8.59 -30.36
CA ALA A 26 20.71 -8.79 -28.95
C ALA A 26 19.31 -8.28 -28.56
N PHE A 27 18.36 -9.20 -28.47
CA PHE A 27 17.09 -8.93 -27.80
C PHE A 27 17.39 -8.80 -26.29
N ALA A 28 17.75 -7.58 -25.89
CA ALA A 28 17.63 -7.18 -24.51
C ALA A 28 16.12 -6.99 -24.23
N ALA A 29 15.46 -8.08 -23.83
CA ALA A 29 14.16 -8.01 -23.23
C ALA A 29 14.32 -7.34 -21.85
N ALA A 30 14.46 -6.03 -21.84
CA ALA A 30 14.21 -5.24 -20.66
C ALA A 30 12.72 -5.35 -20.37
N ALA A 31 12.35 -6.33 -19.55
CA ALA A 31 11.05 -6.39 -18.91
C ALA A 31 10.94 -5.14 -18.02
N ALA A 32 10.51 -4.04 -18.62
CA ALA A 32 10.06 -2.87 -17.89
C ALA A 32 8.80 -3.31 -17.12
N PHE A 33 9.00 -3.80 -15.92
CA PHE A 33 7.96 -3.87 -14.91
C PHE A 33 7.58 -2.41 -14.60
N ARG A 34 6.75 -1.83 -15.45
CA ARG A 34 6.00 -0.64 -15.08
C ARG A 34 5.06 -1.10 -13.99
N ALA A 35 5.46 -0.92 -12.74
CA ALA A 35 4.51 -0.80 -11.66
C ALA A 35 3.55 0.31 -12.10
N ALA A 36 2.36 -0.09 -12.52
CA ALA A 36 1.27 0.85 -12.71
C ALA A 36 1.00 1.40 -11.30
N ALA A 37 1.63 2.51 -10.98
CA ALA A 37 1.18 3.33 -9.87
C ALA A 37 -0.30 3.56 -10.13
N ALA A 38 -1.15 2.97 -9.29
CA ALA A 38 -2.57 3.23 -9.35
C ALA A 38 -2.70 4.76 -9.24
N THR A 39 -3.17 5.39 -10.31
CA THR A 39 -3.41 6.82 -10.32
C THR A 39 -4.56 7.04 -9.35
N ALA A 40 -4.23 7.40 -8.10
CA ALA A 40 -5.26 7.79 -7.15
C ALA A 40 -6.00 8.98 -7.77
N PRO A 41 -7.32 8.90 -7.94
CA PRO A 41 -8.08 10.05 -8.39
C PRO A 41 -7.90 11.21 -7.41
N ALA A 42 -8.05 12.43 -7.88
CA ALA A 42 -8.10 13.59 -7.01
C ALA A 42 -9.20 13.42 -5.95
N PRO A 43 -9.02 13.93 -4.73
CA PRO A 43 -10.02 13.82 -3.68
C PRO A 43 -11.35 14.36 -4.17
N ALA A 44 -12.45 13.78 -3.66
CA ALA A 44 -13.80 14.22 -4.01
C ALA A 44 -13.87 15.74 -3.83
N PRO A 45 -14.40 16.49 -4.82
CA PRO A 45 -14.68 17.90 -4.64
C PRO A 45 -15.60 18.06 -3.43
N GLY A 46 -15.14 18.70 -2.37
CA GLY A 46 -15.90 18.87 -1.11
C GLY A 46 -15.23 18.30 0.14
N ALA A 47 -14.36 17.28 0.05
CA ALA A 47 -13.64 16.77 1.23
C ALA A 47 -12.82 17.86 1.95
N GLN A 48 -12.27 18.80 1.21
CA GLN A 48 -11.55 19.96 1.77
C GLN A 48 -12.46 20.97 2.47
N GLN A 49 -13.76 20.98 2.13
CA GLN A 49 -14.74 21.95 2.60
C GLN A 49 -15.76 21.35 3.57
N ASP A 50 -15.59 20.07 3.93
CA ASP A 50 -16.46 19.38 4.87
C ASP A 50 -16.04 19.69 6.32
N PRO A 51 -16.75 20.59 7.05
CA PRO A 51 -16.38 21.00 8.40
C PRO A 51 -16.59 19.86 9.41
N GLU A 52 -17.55 18.98 9.17
CA GLU A 52 -17.81 17.82 10.03
C GLU A 52 -16.65 16.83 9.94
N LEU A 53 -16.25 16.48 8.73
CA LEU A 53 -15.10 15.60 8.50
C LEU A 53 -13.82 16.19 9.10
N ARG A 54 -13.60 17.50 8.95
CA ARG A 54 -12.47 18.19 9.61
C ARG A 54 -12.48 18.00 11.12
N THR A 55 -13.65 18.20 11.76
CA THR A 55 -13.80 18.05 13.20
C THR A 55 -13.51 16.63 13.65
N VAL A 56 -14.04 15.62 12.95
CA VAL A 56 -13.82 14.19 13.21
C VAL A 56 -12.33 13.84 13.12
N VAL A 57 -11.64 14.28 12.07
CA VAL A 57 -10.21 14.02 11.90
C VAL A 57 -9.41 14.72 13.00
N GLN A 58 -9.74 15.96 13.35
CA GLN A 58 -9.07 16.70 14.42
C GLN A 58 -9.22 15.99 15.76
N GLN A 59 -10.42 15.54 16.12
CA GLN A 59 -10.67 14.78 17.35
C GLN A 59 -9.88 13.48 17.39
N ALA A 60 -9.85 12.75 16.27
CA ALA A 60 -9.08 11.51 16.16
C ALA A 60 -7.58 11.74 16.41
N MET A 61 -7.02 12.82 15.86
CA MET A 61 -5.59 13.13 16.01
C MET A 61 -5.20 13.47 17.46
N HIS A 62 -6.11 14.03 18.25
CA HIS A 62 -5.86 14.37 19.66
C HIS A 62 -6.16 13.22 20.63
N SER A 63 -6.87 12.19 20.21
CA SER A 63 -7.21 11.05 21.07
C SER A 63 -6.03 10.08 21.19
N THR A 64 -5.66 9.75 22.44
CA THR A 64 -4.57 8.81 22.77
C THR A 64 -5.07 7.44 23.22
N ASN A 65 -6.39 7.26 23.38
CA ASN A 65 -6.95 6.03 23.93
C ASN A 65 -7.00 4.93 22.90
N CYS A 66 -6.09 3.97 23.03
CA CYS A 66 -6.14 2.69 22.38
C CYS A 66 -6.67 1.67 23.39
N PHE A 67 -7.74 0.97 23.05
CA PHE A 67 -8.18 -0.19 23.81
C PHE A 67 -7.31 -1.37 23.38
N ASP A 68 -6.40 -1.80 24.24
CA ASP A 68 -5.53 -2.95 23.99
C ASP A 68 -6.02 -4.13 24.83
N ASP A 69 -6.92 -4.93 24.28
CA ASP A 69 -7.16 -6.28 24.81
C ASP A 69 -5.97 -7.16 24.43
N GLN A 70 -5.14 -7.50 25.42
CA GLN A 70 -3.89 -8.22 25.19
C GLN A 70 -4.08 -9.60 24.57
N PHE A 71 -5.20 -10.26 24.81
CA PHE A 71 -5.46 -11.59 24.27
C PHE A 71 -5.88 -11.55 22.82
N ASP A 72 -6.87 -10.73 22.49
CA ASP A 72 -7.39 -10.62 21.13
C ASP A 72 -6.34 -10.03 20.18
N SER A 73 -5.60 -9.04 20.66
CA SER A 73 -4.51 -8.45 19.87
C SER A 73 -3.39 -9.46 19.59
N ALA A 74 -3.01 -10.32 20.55
CA ALA A 74 -1.94 -11.30 20.35
C ALA A 74 -2.30 -12.36 19.32
N VAL A 75 -3.55 -12.87 19.35
CA VAL A 75 -4.04 -13.83 18.35
C VAL A 75 -4.10 -13.18 16.97
N TRP A 76 -4.62 -11.96 16.89
CA TRP A 76 -4.71 -11.19 15.66
C TRP A 76 -3.33 -10.94 15.03
N TYR A 77 -2.33 -10.51 15.82
CA TYR A 77 -0.95 -10.31 15.34
C TYR A 77 -0.36 -11.61 14.79
N LYS A 78 -0.54 -12.72 15.47
CA LYS A 78 -0.04 -14.03 15.04
C LYS A 78 -0.60 -14.45 13.68
N LEU A 79 -1.85 -14.11 13.39
CA LEU A 79 -2.51 -14.46 12.13
C LEU A 79 -2.20 -13.48 11.01
N MET A 80 -2.05 -12.20 11.30
CA MET A 80 -1.87 -11.15 10.27
C MET A 80 -0.41 -10.88 9.91
N GLU A 81 0.53 -11.04 10.87
CA GLU A 81 1.95 -10.76 10.63
C GLU A 81 2.52 -11.55 9.44
N PRO A 82 2.29 -12.86 9.30
CA PRO A 82 2.81 -13.61 8.16
C PRO A 82 2.28 -13.13 6.81
N LYS A 83 1.06 -12.59 6.76
CA LYS A 83 0.46 -12.05 5.54
C LYS A 83 1.13 -10.76 5.06
N LEU A 84 1.81 -10.03 5.95
CA LEU A 84 2.53 -8.80 5.62
C LEU A 84 3.96 -9.05 5.11
N ARG A 85 4.53 -10.24 5.31
CA ARG A 85 5.91 -10.55 4.89
C ARG A 85 6.22 -10.27 3.41
N PRO A 86 5.31 -10.51 2.47
CA PRO A 86 5.55 -10.18 1.06
C PRO A 86 5.68 -8.69 0.76
N TYR A 87 5.20 -7.84 1.67
CA TYR A 87 5.17 -6.38 1.51
C TYR A 87 6.25 -5.67 2.32
N MET A 88 6.52 -6.17 3.53
CA MET A 88 7.42 -5.53 4.49
C MET A 88 8.41 -6.56 5.03
N SER A 89 9.71 -6.36 4.81
CA SER A 89 10.76 -7.28 5.25
C SER A 89 11.03 -7.18 6.76
N ASN A 90 10.92 -5.98 7.34
CA ASN A 90 11.21 -5.74 8.75
C ASN A 90 10.06 -6.25 9.64
N HIS A 91 10.40 -7.14 10.57
CA HIS A 91 9.43 -7.72 11.52
C HIS A 91 8.82 -6.67 12.46
N ASP A 92 9.65 -5.81 13.02
CA ASP A 92 9.20 -4.82 14.00
C ASP A 92 8.27 -3.79 13.37
N GLU A 93 8.53 -3.41 12.12
CA GLU A 93 7.63 -2.53 11.36
C GLU A 93 6.29 -3.20 11.08
N ARG A 94 6.27 -4.51 10.75
CA ARG A 94 5.00 -5.24 10.56
C ARG A 94 4.18 -5.28 11.86
N VAL A 95 4.84 -5.56 12.98
CA VAL A 95 4.19 -5.57 14.30
C VAL A 95 3.68 -4.18 14.66
N ALA A 96 4.47 -3.13 14.46
CA ALA A 96 4.07 -1.75 14.72
C ALA A 96 2.86 -1.34 13.86
N LEU A 97 2.87 -1.70 12.57
CA LEU A 97 1.74 -1.44 11.67
C LEU A 97 0.46 -2.14 12.15
N LEU A 98 0.55 -3.42 12.45
CA LEU A 98 -0.59 -4.20 12.93
C LEU A 98 -1.13 -3.64 14.25
N ARG A 99 -0.24 -3.30 15.18
CA ARG A 99 -0.64 -2.67 16.44
C ARG A 99 -1.40 -1.36 16.19
N THR A 100 -0.89 -0.53 15.28
CA THR A 100 -1.55 0.73 14.93
C THR A 100 -2.93 0.48 14.30
N VAL A 101 -3.04 -0.46 13.36
CA VAL A 101 -4.32 -0.82 12.75
C VAL A 101 -5.30 -1.33 13.80
N TYR A 102 -4.87 -2.27 14.65
CA TYR A 102 -5.73 -2.81 15.72
C TYR A 102 -6.24 -1.71 16.62
N CYS A 103 -5.34 -0.83 17.08
CA CYS A 103 -5.67 0.31 17.92
C CYS A 103 -6.70 1.24 17.25
N GLU A 104 -6.48 1.62 16.00
CA GLU A 104 -7.37 2.55 15.31
C GLU A 104 -8.73 1.94 14.97
N THR A 105 -8.81 0.63 14.78
CA THR A 105 -10.07 -0.06 14.49
C THR A 105 -10.92 -0.33 15.74
N HIS A 106 -10.29 -0.47 16.91
CA HIS A 106 -10.94 -0.72 18.21
C HIS A 106 -10.94 0.50 19.13
N ARG A 107 -10.84 1.70 18.58
CA ARG A 107 -10.78 2.94 19.36
C ARG A 107 -12.02 3.13 20.19
N ALA A 108 -11.84 3.33 21.51
CA ALA A 108 -12.93 3.57 22.44
C ALA A 108 -13.75 4.81 22.06
N GLY A 109 -15.08 4.69 22.08
CA GLY A 109 -16.00 5.78 21.76
C GLY A 109 -16.16 6.11 20.29
N ALA A 110 -15.47 5.39 19.42
CA ALA A 110 -15.66 5.49 17.95
C ALA A 110 -16.46 4.31 17.40
N ALA A 111 -17.16 4.53 16.29
CA ALA A 111 -17.81 3.44 15.57
C ALA A 111 -16.78 2.38 15.12
N PRO A 112 -17.08 1.08 15.26
CA PRO A 112 -16.14 0.02 14.92
C PRO A 112 -15.77 0.06 13.42
N LEU A 113 -14.46 -0.13 13.13
CA LEU A 113 -14.00 -0.36 11.77
C LEU A 113 -13.53 -1.81 11.65
N PRO A 114 -13.94 -2.55 10.59
CA PRO A 114 -13.38 -3.87 10.36
C PRO A 114 -11.87 -3.78 10.10
N PRO A 115 -11.00 -4.45 10.90
CA PRO A 115 -9.54 -4.41 10.70
C PRO A 115 -9.11 -4.90 9.32
N GLY A 116 -9.80 -5.92 8.79
CA GLY A 116 -9.56 -6.45 7.44
C GLY A 116 -9.86 -5.44 6.34
N LEU A 117 -10.89 -4.60 6.50
CA LEU A 117 -11.18 -3.51 5.58
C LEU A 117 -10.03 -2.49 5.57
N VAL A 118 -9.52 -2.10 6.75
CA VAL A 118 -8.40 -1.16 6.85
C VAL A 118 -7.14 -1.73 6.21
N LEU A 119 -6.80 -3.01 6.47
CA LEU A 119 -5.69 -3.69 5.81
C LEU A 119 -5.86 -3.75 4.28
N ALA A 120 -7.08 -3.96 3.79
CA ALA A 120 -7.36 -3.95 2.36
C ALA A 120 -7.19 -2.55 1.73
N VAL A 121 -7.55 -1.50 2.44
CA VAL A 121 -7.29 -0.12 2.01
C VAL A 121 -5.79 0.13 1.93
N LEU A 122 -5.02 -0.18 2.96
CA LEU A 122 -3.55 -0.06 2.98
C LEU A 122 -2.89 -0.81 1.81
N ASP A 123 -3.35 -2.02 1.53
CA ASP A 123 -2.86 -2.85 0.43
C ASP A 123 -3.14 -2.23 -0.94
N VAL A 124 -4.33 -1.69 -1.15
CA VAL A 124 -4.74 -1.10 -2.43
C VAL A 124 -4.13 0.29 -2.64
N GLU A 125 -4.01 1.09 -1.58
CA GLU A 125 -3.52 2.47 -1.66
C GLU A 125 -2.01 2.54 -1.86
N SER A 126 -1.24 1.84 -1.04
CA SER A 126 0.21 1.98 -1.02
C SER A 126 0.98 0.66 -1.12
N ARG A 127 0.31 -0.49 -1.05
CA ARG A 127 0.94 -1.79 -0.82
C ARG A 127 1.83 -1.79 0.43
N PHE A 128 1.38 -1.10 1.47
CA PHE A 128 2.08 -0.92 2.74
C PHE A 128 3.38 -0.10 2.64
N ASP A 129 3.57 0.67 1.57
CA ASP A 129 4.69 1.60 1.47
C ASP A 129 4.33 2.94 2.13
N ARG A 130 4.96 3.22 3.26
CA ARG A 130 4.76 4.49 3.99
C ARG A 130 5.28 5.73 3.25
N TRP A 131 6.14 5.53 2.24
CA TRP A 131 6.74 6.59 1.45
C TRP A 131 6.01 6.83 0.12
N ALA A 132 4.96 6.05 -0.15
CA ALA A 132 4.21 6.19 -1.38
C ALA A 132 3.66 7.60 -1.56
N VAL A 133 3.83 8.15 -2.77
CA VAL A 133 3.23 9.42 -3.18
C VAL A 133 2.54 9.22 -4.51
N SER A 134 1.25 9.53 -4.59
CA SER A 134 0.50 9.42 -5.83
C SER A 134 0.71 10.61 -6.76
N SER A 135 0.31 10.48 -8.01
CA SER A 135 0.31 11.60 -8.97
C SER A 135 -0.58 12.78 -8.56
N ALA A 136 -1.60 12.53 -7.73
CA ALA A 136 -2.48 13.55 -7.16
C ALA A 136 -1.91 14.15 -5.86
N GLY A 137 -0.74 13.70 -5.40
CA GLY A 137 -0.08 14.19 -4.20
C GLY A 137 -0.54 13.54 -2.90
N ALA A 138 -1.36 12.48 -2.93
CA ALA A 138 -1.68 11.71 -1.74
C ALA A 138 -0.43 11.00 -1.20
N VAL A 139 -0.30 10.88 0.13
CA VAL A 139 0.93 10.45 0.80
C VAL A 139 0.69 9.32 1.77
N GLY A 140 1.61 8.37 1.80
CA GLY A 140 1.77 7.37 2.85
C GLY A 140 0.86 6.17 2.73
N LEU A 141 0.77 5.43 3.81
CA LEU A 141 0.13 4.11 3.89
C LEU A 141 -1.33 4.11 3.43
N MET A 142 -2.13 5.07 3.87
CA MET A 142 -3.54 5.21 3.52
C MET A 142 -3.80 6.31 2.47
N GLN A 143 -2.73 6.80 1.80
CA GLN A 143 -2.81 7.82 0.76
C GLN A 143 -3.64 9.05 1.17
N VAL A 144 -3.27 9.64 2.30
CA VAL A 144 -3.93 10.83 2.84
C VAL A 144 -3.47 12.07 2.09
N MET A 145 -4.42 12.95 1.76
CA MET A 145 -4.13 14.19 1.03
C MET A 145 -3.43 15.24 1.91
N PRO A 146 -2.43 15.98 1.38
CA PRO A 146 -1.63 16.94 2.14
C PRO A 146 -2.41 18.12 2.74
N PHE A 147 -3.58 18.43 2.25
CA PHE A 147 -4.41 19.51 2.83
C PHE A 147 -4.91 19.16 4.26
N TRP A 148 -4.99 17.86 4.61
CA TRP A 148 -5.43 17.44 5.94
C TRP A 148 -4.50 17.93 7.06
N PRO A 149 -3.19 17.60 7.06
CA PRO A 149 -2.29 18.15 8.07
C PRO A 149 -2.28 19.69 8.07
N GLU A 150 -2.34 20.34 6.91
CA GLU A 150 -2.39 21.81 6.83
C GLU A 150 -3.62 22.39 7.57
N GLN A 151 -4.80 21.81 7.36
CA GLN A 151 -6.03 22.24 8.04
C GLN A 151 -6.00 21.99 9.55
N LEU A 152 -5.21 21.03 10.01
CA LEU A 152 -5.06 20.65 11.41
C LEU A 152 -3.86 21.34 12.09
N GLY A 153 -3.12 22.20 11.40
CA GLY A 153 -1.93 22.85 11.91
C GLY A 153 -0.74 21.90 12.11
N MET A 154 -0.76 20.76 11.42
CA MET A 154 0.29 19.74 11.43
C MET A 154 1.24 19.92 10.24
N ARG A 155 2.44 19.35 10.33
CA ARG A 155 3.40 19.36 9.22
C ARG A 155 3.05 18.28 8.22
N ARG A 156 3.26 18.56 6.92
CA ARG A 156 3.11 17.55 5.83
C ARG A 156 3.98 16.31 6.05
N SER A 157 5.15 16.47 6.67
CA SER A 157 6.04 15.35 6.99
C SER A 157 5.42 14.32 7.94
N GLU A 158 4.37 14.69 8.66
CA GLU A 158 3.66 13.75 9.54
C GLU A 158 2.83 12.71 8.77
N LEU A 159 2.54 12.97 7.48
CA LEU A 159 1.86 11.98 6.63
C LEU A 159 2.71 10.73 6.34
N VAL A 160 4.03 10.77 6.49
CA VAL A 160 4.87 9.57 6.37
C VAL A 160 5.07 8.86 7.72
N ALA A 161 4.59 9.45 8.82
CA ALA A 161 4.55 8.77 10.11
C ALA A 161 3.40 7.75 10.11
N MET A 162 3.74 6.49 10.36
CA MET A 162 2.80 5.36 10.29
C MET A 162 1.53 5.62 11.10
N GLU A 163 1.68 5.95 12.38
CA GLU A 163 0.56 6.15 13.29
C GLU A 163 -0.32 7.32 12.87
N ALA A 164 0.27 8.46 12.53
CA ALA A 164 -0.49 9.64 12.11
C ALA A 164 -1.27 9.39 10.83
N ASN A 165 -0.64 8.74 9.85
CA ASN A 165 -1.26 8.44 8.56
C ASN A 165 -2.43 7.45 8.70
N ILE A 166 -2.23 6.34 9.41
CA ILE A 166 -3.28 5.34 9.64
C ILE A 166 -4.43 5.93 10.46
N ARG A 167 -4.12 6.67 11.52
CA ARG A 167 -5.13 7.34 12.34
C ARG A 167 -6.01 8.29 11.53
N MET A 168 -5.38 9.14 10.73
CA MET A 168 -6.07 10.10 9.88
C MET A 168 -6.92 9.38 8.81
N GLY A 169 -6.36 8.40 8.13
CA GLY A 169 -7.07 7.61 7.13
C GLY A 169 -8.26 6.83 7.71
N CYS A 170 -8.10 6.23 8.90
CA CYS A 170 -9.20 5.55 9.59
C CYS A 170 -10.31 6.52 10.01
N ALA A 171 -9.97 7.73 10.47
CA ALA A 171 -10.96 8.74 10.81
C ALA A 171 -11.78 9.18 9.59
N ILE A 172 -11.11 9.41 8.46
CA ILE A 172 -11.75 9.74 7.19
C ILE A 172 -12.65 8.62 6.70
N LEU A 173 -12.16 7.37 6.72
CA LEU A 173 -12.94 6.21 6.28
C LEU A 173 -14.18 6.00 7.15
N ARG A 174 -14.06 6.16 8.46
CA ARG A 174 -15.15 6.03 9.42
C ARG A 174 -16.23 7.07 9.16
N HIS A 175 -15.85 8.33 8.99
CA HIS A 175 -16.78 9.40 8.66
C HIS A 175 -17.59 9.09 7.36
N TYR A 176 -16.92 8.58 6.32
CA TYR A 176 -17.64 8.21 5.10
C TYR A 176 -18.52 6.97 5.27
N LEU A 177 -18.14 6.01 6.12
CA LEU A 177 -19.01 4.88 6.45
C LEU A 177 -20.29 5.36 7.16
N ASP A 178 -20.14 6.28 8.10
CA ASP A 178 -21.30 6.87 8.80
C ASP A 178 -22.18 7.68 7.83
N THR A 179 -21.61 8.54 7.02
CA THR A 179 -22.30 9.35 6.02
C THR A 179 -23.06 8.50 4.99
N GLU A 180 -22.49 7.38 4.60
CA GLU A 180 -23.08 6.46 3.62
C GLU A 180 -23.88 5.31 4.26
N HIS A 181 -24.32 5.47 5.52
CA HIS A 181 -25.12 4.49 6.24
C HIS A 181 -24.56 3.07 6.20
N HIS A 182 -23.24 2.96 6.36
CA HIS A 182 -22.43 1.73 6.31
C HIS A 182 -22.40 1.02 4.95
N ASP A 183 -22.82 1.69 3.86
CA ASP A 183 -22.53 1.19 2.50
C ASP A 183 -21.03 1.33 2.21
N VAL A 184 -20.32 0.23 2.41
CA VAL A 184 -18.87 0.16 2.25
C VAL A 184 -18.41 0.63 0.86
N ARG A 185 -19.13 0.27 -0.21
CA ARG A 185 -18.70 0.65 -1.55
C ARG A 185 -18.87 2.15 -1.81
N ARG A 186 -19.93 2.75 -1.31
CA ARG A 186 -20.14 4.19 -1.41
C ARG A 186 -19.11 4.94 -0.57
N ALA A 187 -18.88 4.50 0.67
CA ALA A 187 -17.87 5.08 1.55
C ALA A 187 -16.47 5.04 0.92
N LEU A 188 -16.06 3.89 0.34
CA LEU A 188 -14.81 3.76 -0.39
C LEU A 188 -14.75 4.65 -1.63
N GLY A 189 -15.85 4.81 -2.34
CA GLY A 189 -15.95 5.74 -3.47
C GLY A 189 -15.70 7.19 -3.06
N ARG A 190 -16.24 7.62 -1.89
CA ARG A 190 -15.95 8.94 -1.31
C ARG A 190 -14.52 9.05 -0.83
N TYR A 191 -14.02 8.04 -0.16
CA TYR A 191 -12.64 7.99 0.36
C TYR A 191 -11.62 8.25 -0.76
N ASN A 192 -11.76 7.56 -1.87
CA ASN A 192 -10.86 7.68 -3.01
C ASN A 192 -11.23 8.82 -3.98
N GLY A 193 -12.39 9.47 -3.82
CA GLY A 193 -12.87 10.49 -4.74
C GLY A 193 -13.49 9.97 -6.04
N SER A 194 -13.72 8.66 -6.16
CA SER A 194 -14.25 8.00 -7.35
C SER A 194 -15.74 7.66 -7.24
N THR A 195 -16.57 8.62 -6.84
CA THR A 195 -18.00 8.41 -6.54
C THR A 195 -18.83 7.88 -7.72
N ARG A 196 -18.31 8.01 -8.96
CA ARG A 196 -18.97 7.53 -10.19
C ARG A 196 -18.40 6.23 -10.73
N SER A 197 -17.35 5.67 -10.10
CA SER A 197 -16.69 4.44 -10.51
C SER A 197 -16.73 3.40 -9.39
N ARG A 198 -16.93 2.15 -9.76
CA ARG A 198 -16.89 1.02 -8.83
C ARG A 198 -15.51 0.34 -8.80
N GLU A 199 -14.59 0.73 -9.67
CA GLU A 199 -13.30 0.06 -9.83
C GLU A 199 -12.50 0.04 -8.52
N TYR A 200 -12.32 1.18 -7.87
CA TYR A 200 -11.61 1.25 -6.61
C TYR A 200 -12.36 0.53 -5.47
N PRO A 201 -13.65 0.81 -5.21
CA PRO A 201 -14.40 0.08 -4.19
C PRO A 201 -14.38 -1.43 -4.38
N ASP A 202 -14.58 -1.92 -5.59
CA ASP A 202 -14.60 -3.36 -5.86
C ASP A 202 -13.21 -3.99 -5.69
N ARG A 203 -12.15 -3.27 -6.00
CA ARG A 203 -10.76 -3.69 -5.75
C ARG A 203 -10.49 -3.86 -4.26
N VAL A 204 -10.86 -2.86 -3.44
CA VAL A 204 -10.70 -2.94 -1.98
C VAL A 204 -11.54 -4.06 -1.38
N VAL A 205 -12.82 -4.15 -1.74
CA VAL A 205 -13.71 -5.21 -1.24
C VAL A 205 -13.20 -6.60 -1.63
N THR A 206 -12.66 -6.76 -2.84
CA THR A 206 -12.06 -8.04 -3.28
C THR A 206 -10.83 -8.39 -2.43
N ARG A 207 -9.95 -7.42 -2.15
CA ARG A 207 -8.79 -7.65 -1.27
C ARG A 207 -9.23 -7.98 0.15
N TRP A 208 -10.19 -7.27 0.68
CA TRP A 208 -10.77 -7.52 1.99
C TRP A 208 -11.31 -8.95 2.10
N THR A 209 -12.27 -9.31 1.25
CA THR A 209 -12.99 -10.58 1.35
C THR A 209 -12.16 -11.81 1.01
N ARG A 210 -11.16 -11.69 0.11
CA ARG A 210 -10.34 -12.82 -0.33
C ARG A 210 -9.05 -13.00 0.45
N TYR A 211 -8.51 -11.93 1.02
CA TYR A 211 -7.19 -11.99 1.63
C TYR A 211 -7.17 -11.53 3.10
N TRP A 212 -7.91 -10.49 3.45
CA TRP A 212 -7.87 -9.86 4.77
C TRP A 212 -9.08 -10.19 5.67
N ASN A 213 -10.08 -10.96 5.20
CA ASN A 213 -11.32 -11.25 5.92
C ASN A 213 -11.10 -11.90 7.30
N GLY A 214 -10.10 -12.79 7.44
CA GLY A 214 -9.78 -13.41 8.73
C GLY A 214 -9.32 -12.43 9.82
N ALA A 215 -9.11 -11.15 9.47
CA ALA A 215 -8.80 -10.11 10.43
C ALA A 215 -10.02 -9.64 11.25
N ASP A 216 -11.24 -9.85 10.72
CA ASP A 216 -12.47 -9.31 11.31
C ASP A 216 -13.14 -10.27 12.31
N ASP A 217 -12.75 -11.54 12.27
CA ASP A 217 -13.40 -12.58 13.06
C ASP A 217 -12.87 -12.67 14.50
N LEU A 218 -11.74 -12.00 14.78
CA LEU A 218 -10.99 -12.11 16.03
C LEU A 218 -11.33 -11.03 17.07
N GLY A 219 -12.31 -10.20 16.84
CA GLY A 219 -12.71 -9.13 17.76
C GLY A 219 -14.19 -9.17 18.11
N ARG A 220 -14.85 -10.27 17.92
CA ARG A 220 -16.30 -10.45 18.18
C ARG A 220 -16.57 -11.51 19.26
N GLY A 221 -15.70 -11.59 20.25
CA GLY A 221 -15.89 -12.39 21.45
C GLY A 221 -16.48 -11.59 22.59
#